data_d9958aada87e0f5aa3d3aa4f8f9a43f6
#
_entry.id   d9958aada87e0f5aa3d3aa4f8f9a43f6
#
_cell.length_a   1.000
_cell.length_b   1.000
_cell.length_c   1.000
_cell.angle_alpha   90.00
_cell.angle_beta   90.00
_cell.angle_gamma   90.00
#
_symmetry.space_group_name_H-M   'P 1'
#
loop_
_entity.id
_entity.type
_entity.pdbx_description
1 polymer ?
#
loop_
_entity_poly.entity_id
_entity_poly.type
_entity_poly.pdbx_seq_one_letter_code
_entity_poly.pdbx_strand_id
1 'polypeptide(L)'
;MENQNKEQAVNVNIANYTGEKPVEVIIRKGEAATPLETKAPLAINFTGTLSSVTEWLSKRVSEINQKTAHVEVDRDSNSIALILDENDPYKKTVITGTIDFTEEYKSIGINNDNTLWEPIKLGQYFRVHRSLFPDKSECPTLVSKLTHFTAKTQTEIEKSKDPSGSRADIYRQTVESDLKKFTVVMGVIKGMPKLTIEVEFDHYIVDRMCVLQLVSPDCKDKVEEYTDRCIDEQLEKIKEIAPEIAILEK
;
A
#
# COMPACT_ATOMS: atom_id res chain seq x y z
N MET A 1 -54.62 41.80 -43.51
CA MET A 1 -53.58 40.75 -43.77
C MET A 1 -53.95 39.57 -42.91
N GLU A 2 -54.66 38.61 -43.47
CA GLU A 2 -55.05 37.38 -42.79
C GLU A 2 -53.82 36.46 -42.65
N ASN A 3 -53.48 36.20 -41.39
CA ASN A 3 -52.50 35.15 -41.09
C ASN A 3 -53.15 33.79 -41.25
N GLN A 4 -52.97 33.15 -42.39
CA GLN A 4 -53.33 31.75 -42.58
C GLN A 4 -52.40 30.90 -41.72
N ASN A 5 -52.94 30.44 -40.58
CA ASN A 5 -52.34 29.40 -39.78
C ASN A 5 -52.39 28.10 -40.63
N LYS A 6 -51.32 27.75 -41.30
CA LYS A 6 -51.20 26.43 -41.90
C LYS A 6 -51.19 25.38 -40.81
N GLU A 7 -52.30 24.69 -40.62
CA GLU A 7 -52.31 23.47 -39.81
C GLU A 7 -51.35 22.48 -40.38
N GLN A 8 -50.25 22.20 -39.65
CA GLN A 8 -49.36 21.10 -39.98
C GLN A 8 -50.01 19.81 -39.45
N ALA A 9 -50.42 18.96 -40.36
CA ALA A 9 -50.90 17.61 -40.02
C ALA A 9 -49.70 16.75 -39.63
N VAL A 10 -49.78 16.18 -38.43
CA VAL A 10 -48.77 15.22 -37.97
C VAL A 10 -49.30 13.80 -38.19
N ASN A 11 -48.64 13.02 -39.09
CA ASN A 11 -48.99 11.63 -39.31
C ASN A 11 -48.21 10.78 -38.29
N VAL A 12 -48.93 10.09 -37.42
CA VAL A 12 -48.34 9.13 -36.46
C VAL A 12 -48.65 7.71 -36.93
N ASN A 13 -47.65 6.94 -37.30
CA ASN A 13 -47.79 5.53 -37.64
C ASN A 13 -47.34 4.66 -36.47
N ILE A 14 -48.32 3.91 -35.92
CA ILE A 14 -48.05 3.03 -34.74
C ILE A 14 -47.96 1.59 -35.30
N ALA A 15 -46.76 1.06 -35.39
CA ALA A 15 -46.50 -0.31 -35.83
C ALA A 15 -47.04 -1.31 -34.78
N ASN A 16 -47.66 -2.38 -35.25
CA ASN A 16 -48.18 -3.48 -34.38
C ASN A 16 -49.34 -3.10 -33.45
N TYR A 17 -50.08 -2.04 -33.72
CA TYR A 17 -51.27 -1.73 -32.96
C TYR A 17 -52.47 -2.64 -33.39
N THR A 18 -53.00 -3.43 -32.47
CA THR A 18 -54.08 -4.37 -32.70
C THR A 18 -55.48 -3.79 -32.47
N GLY A 19 -55.59 -2.58 -31.97
CA GLY A 19 -56.88 -1.92 -31.68
C GLY A 19 -57.51 -2.30 -30.33
N GLU A 20 -56.92 -3.21 -29.58
CA GLU A 20 -57.54 -3.74 -28.33
C GLU A 20 -57.40 -2.80 -27.12
N LYS A 21 -56.49 -1.84 -27.15
CA LYS A 21 -56.30 -0.87 -26.08
C LYS A 21 -56.16 0.55 -26.66
N PRO A 22 -56.75 1.58 -25.97
CA PRO A 22 -56.56 2.95 -26.41
C PRO A 22 -55.10 3.37 -26.37
N VAL A 23 -54.64 4.04 -27.41
CA VAL A 23 -53.30 4.64 -27.47
C VAL A 23 -53.45 6.15 -27.29
N GLU A 24 -52.80 6.68 -26.30
CA GLU A 24 -52.71 8.13 -26.06
C GLU A 24 -51.45 8.67 -26.75
N VAL A 25 -51.66 9.63 -27.68
CA VAL A 25 -50.56 10.34 -28.33
C VAL A 25 -50.54 11.79 -27.84
N ILE A 26 -49.57 12.12 -27.04
CA ILE A 26 -49.38 13.48 -26.51
C ILE A 26 -48.44 14.24 -27.45
N ILE A 27 -48.99 15.18 -28.24
CA ILE A 27 -48.22 16.07 -29.08
C ILE A 27 -47.95 17.37 -28.33
N ARG A 28 -46.72 17.64 -27.98
CA ARG A 28 -46.29 18.91 -27.36
C ARG A 28 -45.73 19.84 -28.46
N LYS A 29 -46.29 21.05 -28.55
CA LYS A 29 -45.68 22.11 -29.36
C LYS A 29 -44.49 22.69 -28.59
N GLY A 30 -43.31 22.56 -29.14
CA GLY A 30 -42.08 23.09 -28.56
C GLY A 30 -40.87 22.72 -29.42
N GLU A 31 -39.74 23.29 -29.10
CA GLU A 31 -38.47 22.87 -29.68
C GLU A 31 -38.20 21.37 -29.35
N ALA A 32 -37.55 20.69 -30.27
CA ALA A 32 -37.14 19.31 -30.02
C ALA A 32 -36.41 19.24 -28.66
N ALA A 33 -36.82 18.28 -27.82
CA ALA A 33 -36.16 18.11 -26.52
C ALA A 33 -34.67 17.95 -26.75
N THR A 34 -33.89 18.84 -26.23
CA THR A 34 -32.43 18.65 -26.15
C THR A 34 -32.16 17.36 -25.40
N PRO A 35 -31.29 16.47 -25.91
CA PRO A 35 -30.89 15.30 -25.16
C PRO A 35 -30.46 15.73 -23.74
N LEU A 36 -31.05 15.11 -22.72
CA LEU A 36 -30.59 15.34 -21.36
C LEU A 36 -29.08 15.10 -21.30
N GLU A 37 -28.34 16.06 -20.79
CA GLU A 37 -26.92 15.85 -20.53
C GLU A 37 -26.74 14.57 -19.71
N THR A 38 -25.78 13.75 -20.11
CA THR A 38 -25.46 12.53 -19.36
C THR A 38 -25.10 12.94 -17.95
N LYS A 39 -25.90 12.52 -16.98
CA LYS A 39 -25.65 12.84 -15.57
C LYS A 39 -24.29 12.31 -15.19
N ALA A 40 -23.39 13.18 -14.73
CA ALA A 40 -22.08 12.77 -14.25
C ALA A 40 -22.24 11.73 -13.13
N PRO A 41 -21.44 10.67 -13.11
CA PRO A 41 -21.49 9.68 -12.03
C PRO A 41 -21.22 10.36 -10.68
N LEU A 42 -22.04 10.05 -9.69
CA LEU A 42 -21.82 10.46 -8.29
C LEU A 42 -20.88 9.48 -7.56
N ALA A 43 -20.30 8.54 -8.29
CA ALA A 43 -19.39 7.55 -7.76
C ALA A 43 -18.14 8.21 -7.18
N ILE A 44 -17.76 7.76 -5.99
CA ILE A 44 -16.53 8.18 -5.31
C ILE A 44 -15.56 7.01 -5.38
N ASN A 45 -14.35 7.28 -5.86
CA ASN A 45 -13.24 6.34 -5.77
C ASN A 45 -12.20 6.92 -4.83
N PHE A 46 -11.94 6.21 -3.73
CA PHE A 46 -10.96 6.60 -2.74
C PHE A 46 -9.99 5.45 -2.52
N THR A 47 -8.69 5.76 -2.48
CA THR A 47 -7.65 4.81 -2.10
C THR A 47 -6.86 5.38 -0.92
N GLY A 48 -6.70 4.58 0.12
CA GLY A 48 -6.00 4.98 1.33
C GLY A 48 -5.25 3.82 1.98
N THR A 49 -4.93 3.98 3.27
CA THR A 49 -4.31 2.92 4.07
C THR A 49 -5.28 1.75 4.29
N LEU A 50 -4.75 0.59 4.66
CA LEU A 50 -5.54 -0.62 4.84
C LEU A 50 -6.76 -0.43 5.77
N SER A 51 -6.62 0.40 6.82
CA SER A 51 -7.72 0.74 7.74
C SER A 51 -8.81 1.63 7.15
N SER A 52 -8.61 2.21 5.94
CA SER A 52 -9.58 3.16 5.36
C SER A 52 -10.97 2.59 5.18
N VAL A 53 -11.08 1.30 4.85
CA VAL A 53 -12.37 0.61 4.68
C VAL A 53 -13.11 0.50 6.02
N THR A 54 -12.44 0.03 7.07
CA THR A 54 -13.01 -0.10 8.41
C THR A 54 -13.35 1.25 9.02
N GLU A 55 -12.51 2.26 8.84
CA GLU A 55 -12.76 3.62 9.29
C GLU A 55 -14.01 4.22 8.62
N TRP A 56 -14.14 4.04 7.30
CA TRP A 56 -15.29 4.50 6.56
C TRP A 56 -16.57 3.78 7.01
N LEU A 57 -16.54 2.45 7.09
CA LEU A 57 -17.68 1.64 7.53
C LEU A 57 -18.11 1.99 8.94
N SER A 58 -17.19 2.18 9.87
CA SER A 58 -17.50 2.49 11.28
C SER A 58 -18.34 3.76 11.44
N LYS A 59 -18.24 4.70 10.49
CA LYS A 59 -18.97 5.98 10.50
C LYS A 59 -20.26 5.96 9.69
N ARG A 60 -20.36 5.09 8.70
CA ARG A 60 -21.43 5.14 7.69
C ARG A 60 -22.18 3.84 7.47
N VAL A 61 -22.00 2.83 8.30
CA VAL A 61 -22.68 1.53 8.16
C VAL A 61 -24.22 1.67 8.15
N SER A 62 -24.78 2.65 8.87
CA SER A 62 -26.22 2.90 8.89
C SER A 62 -26.76 3.57 7.63
N GLU A 63 -25.89 4.12 6.79
CA GLU A 63 -26.26 4.83 5.55
C GLU A 63 -26.23 3.93 4.32
N ILE A 64 -25.69 2.69 4.45
CA ILE A 64 -25.48 1.77 3.33
C ILE A 64 -26.49 0.62 3.32
N ASN A 65 -26.76 0.11 2.13
CA ASN A 65 -27.46 -1.16 1.98
C ASN A 65 -26.43 -2.29 1.86
N GLN A 66 -26.25 -3.05 2.94
CA GLN A 66 -25.27 -4.15 2.99
C GLN A 66 -25.53 -5.26 1.97
N LYS A 67 -26.78 -5.40 1.47
CA LYS A 67 -27.15 -6.43 0.49
C LYS A 67 -26.75 -6.07 -0.96
N THR A 68 -26.46 -4.81 -1.22
CA THR A 68 -26.00 -4.30 -2.52
C THR A 68 -24.54 -3.82 -2.45
N ALA A 69 -23.84 -4.26 -1.42
CA ALA A 69 -22.43 -3.96 -1.18
C ALA A 69 -21.67 -5.25 -0.94
N HIS A 70 -20.40 -5.26 -1.32
CA HIS A 70 -19.49 -6.36 -1.02
C HIS A 70 -18.08 -5.84 -0.79
N VAL A 71 -17.26 -6.68 -0.17
CA VAL A 71 -15.84 -6.45 0.03
C VAL A 71 -15.06 -7.43 -0.83
N GLU A 72 -14.14 -6.92 -1.63
CA GLU A 72 -13.16 -7.72 -2.37
C GLU A 72 -11.82 -7.69 -1.64
N VAL A 73 -11.24 -8.86 -1.42
CA VAL A 73 -9.92 -9.02 -0.83
C VAL A 73 -8.97 -9.56 -1.88
N ASP A 74 -7.88 -8.88 -2.09
CA ASP A 74 -6.83 -9.29 -3.01
C ASP A 74 -5.52 -9.37 -2.21
N ARG A 75 -5.10 -10.61 -1.90
CA ARG A 75 -3.88 -10.85 -1.11
C ARG A 75 -2.62 -10.66 -1.94
N ASP A 76 -2.68 -10.85 -3.25
CA ASP A 76 -1.52 -10.64 -4.12
C ASP A 76 -1.16 -9.15 -4.20
N SER A 77 -2.17 -8.29 -4.30
CA SER A 77 -1.98 -6.84 -4.28
C SER A 77 -2.03 -6.22 -2.87
N ASN A 78 -2.25 -7.03 -1.83
CA ASN A 78 -2.37 -6.61 -0.44
C ASN A 78 -3.41 -5.49 -0.26
N SER A 79 -4.62 -5.71 -0.75
CA SER A 79 -5.67 -4.70 -0.76
C SER A 79 -7.04 -5.24 -0.35
N ILE A 80 -7.84 -4.35 0.23
CA ILE A 80 -9.24 -4.58 0.56
C ILE A 80 -10.05 -3.47 -0.11
N ALA A 81 -11.03 -3.80 -0.92
CA ALA A 81 -11.91 -2.85 -1.57
C ALA A 81 -13.37 -3.05 -1.12
N LEU A 82 -13.97 -2.02 -0.57
CA LEU A 82 -15.41 -1.96 -0.30
C LEU A 82 -16.11 -1.35 -1.50
N ILE A 83 -17.04 -2.09 -2.07
CA ILE A 83 -17.83 -1.68 -3.23
C ILE A 83 -19.27 -1.50 -2.77
N LEU A 84 -19.79 -0.29 -2.95
CA LEU A 84 -21.15 0.08 -2.60
C LEU A 84 -22.00 0.29 -3.85
N ASP A 85 -23.31 0.04 -3.72
CA ASP A 85 -24.28 0.22 -4.80
C ASP A 85 -23.82 -0.45 -6.11
N GLU A 86 -23.39 -1.72 -6.02
CA GLU A 86 -22.77 -2.50 -7.12
C GLU A 86 -23.60 -2.53 -8.41
N ASN A 87 -24.91 -2.41 -8.29
CA ASN A 87 -25.87 -2.45 -9.39
C ASN A 87 -26.18 -1.06 -10.00
N ASP A 88 -25.68 0.04 -9.40
CA ASP A 88 -25.90 1.40 -9.90
C ASP A 88 -24.61 2.04 -10.37
N PRO A 89 -24.33 2.05 -11.70
CA PRO A 89 -23.07 2.59 -12.22
C PRO A 89 -22.88 4.09 -11.93
N TYR A 90 -23.95 4.82 -11.62
CA TYR A 90 -23.89 6.25 -11.30
C TYR A 90 -23.60 6.55 -9.83
N LYS A 91 -23.84 5.58 -8.94
CA LYS A 91 -23.64 5.72 -7.50
C LYS A 91 -22.55 4.83 -6.94
N LYS A 92 -22.06 3.89 -7.75
CA LYS A 92 -21.04 2.93 -7.34
C LYS A 92 -19.85 3.65 -6.71
N THR A 93 -19.71 3.47 -5.41
CA THR A 93 -18.60 4.01 -4.62
C THR A 93 -17.63 2.90 -4.28
N VAL A 94 -16.35 3.15 -4.48
CA VAL A 94 -15.28 2.19 -4.17
C VAL A 94 -14.32 2.83 -3.17
N ILE A 95 -14.16 2.19 -2.02
CA ILE A 95 -13.18 2.57 -1.00
C ILE A 95 -12.14 1.47 -0.93
N THR A 96 -10.92 1.77 -1.34
CA THR A 96 -9.82 0.81 -1.35
C THR A 96 -8.82 1.11 -0.24
N GLY A 97 -8.56 0.14 0.59
CA GLY A 97 -7.45 0.14 1.54
C GLY A 97 -6.30 -0.69 0.99
N THR A 98 -5.10 -0.12 0.94
CA THR A 98 -3.90 -0.81 0.47
C THR A 98 -2.83 -0.85 1.54
N ILE A 99 -2.00 -1.88 1.51
CA ILE A 99 -0.79 -1.91 2.30
C ILE A 99 0.26 -1.03 1.62
N ASP A 100 0.73 -0.03 2.35
CA ASP A 100 1.87 0.81 1.96
C ASP A 100 2.95 0.70 3.02
N PHE A 101 4.13 0.29 2.59
CA PHE A 101 5.29 0.20 3.47
C PHE A 101 5.78 1.59 3.87
N THR A 102 6.24 1.71 5.10
CA THR A 102 6.77 2.98 5.62
C THR A 102 8.07 3.37 4.91
N GLU A 103 8.35 4.66 4.85
CA GLU A 103 9.63 5.14 4.33
C GLU A 103 10.82 4.70 5.21
N GLU A 104 10.58 4.50 6.51
CA GLU A 104 11.58 3.98 7.44
C GLU A 104 12.00 2.56 7.05
N TYR A 105 11.05 1.67 6.74
CA TYR A 105 11.32 0.30 6.29
C TYR A 105 11.99 0.27 4.91
N LYS A 106 11.52 1.09 3.97
CA LYS A 106 12.12 1.18 2.63
C LYS A 106 13.55 1.72 2.67
N SER A 107 13.81 2.75 3.49
CA SER A 107 15.10 3.45 3.54
C SER A 107 16.20 2.66 4.23
N ILE A 108 15.88 1.84 5.23
CA ILE A 108 16.89 1.00 5.91
C ILE A 108 17.43 -0.10 5.01
N GLY A 109 16.61 -0.61 4.08
CA GLY A 109 17.02 -1.54 3.03
C GLY A 109 17.34 -2.95 3.50
N ILE A 110 16.63 -3.47 4.51
CA ILE A 110 16.79 -4.87 4.95
C ILE A 110 16.41 -5.82 3.80
N ASN A 111 17.27 -6.79 3.49
CA ASN A 111 17.12 -7.74 2.39
C ASN A 111 16.98 -7.09 1.00
N ASN A 112 17.49 -5.87 0.83
CA ASN A 112 17.48 -5.18 -0.44
C ASN A 112 18.89 -5.16 -1.05
N ASP A 113 19.10 -5.95 -2.09
CA ASP A 113 20.40 -6.09 -2.78
C ASP A 113 20.92 -4.77 -3.39
N ASN A 114 20.03 -3.82 -3.63
CA ASN A 114 20.40 -2.51 -4.15
C ASN A 114 20.77 -1.52 -3.04
N THR A 115 20.62 -1.87 -1.76
CA THR A 115 20.93 -0.99 -0.64
C THR A 115 22.20 -1.46 0.06
N LEU A 116 23.31 -0.90 -0.33
CA LEU A 116 24.63 -1.15 0.27
C LEU A 116 25.06 0.07 1.08
N TRP A 117 25.50 -0.16 2.30
CA TRP A 117 25.87 0.88 3.24
C TRP A 117 27.39 0.97 3.45
N GLU A 118 27.95 2.16 3.28
CA GLU A 118 29.24 2.44 3.89
C GLU A 118 29.08 2.42 5.42
N PRO A 119 29.97 1.74 6.19
CA PRO A 119 29.79 1.61 7.64
C PRO A 119 29.61 2.94 8.39
N ILE A 120 30.33 3.98 7.97
CA ILE A 120 30.20 5.32 8.56
C ILE A 120 28.81 5.92 8.26
N LYS A 121 28.32 5.80 7.03
CA LYS A 121 27.01 6.32 6.65
C LYS A 121 25.89 5.59 7.36
N LEU A 122 26.00 4.26 7.51
CA LEU A 122 25.06 3.47 8.31
C LEU A 122 25.05 3.91 9.77
N GLY A 123 26.22 4.17 10.35
CA GLY A 123 26.33 4.74 11.69
C GLY A 123 25.65 6.11 11.83
N GLN A 124 25.78 6.97 10.82
CA GLN A 124 25.08 8.26 10.79
C GLN A 124 23.57 8.08 10.68
N TYR A 125 23.11 7.16 9.85
CA TYR A 125 21.69 6.81 9.73
C TYR A 125 21.12 6.37 11.08
N PHE A 126 21.76 5.46 11.80
CA PHE A 126 21.31 5.01 13.11
C PHE A 126 21.33 6.13 14.17
N ARG A 127 22.29 7.05 14.11
CA ARG A 127 22.31 8.21 15.03
C ARG A 127 21.09 9.10 14.88
N VAL A 128 20.55 9.24 13.68
CA VAL A 128 19.34 10.03 13.42
C VAL A 128 18.08 9.22 13.75
N HIS A 129 18.11 7.90 13.54
CA HIS A 129 16.97 7.00 13.73
C HIS A 129 17.09 6.13 15.00
N ARG A 130 17.42 6.74 16.13
CA ARG A 130 17.55 6.01 17.43
C ARG A 130 16.30 5.31 17.89
N SER A 131 15.13 5.72 17.41
CA SER A 131 13.83 5.09 17.70
C SER A 131 13.69 3.68 17.12
N LEU A 132 14.58 3.28 16.23
CA LEU A 132 14.64 1.91 15.69
C LEU A 132 15.08 0.89 16.74
N PHE A 133 15.83 1.29 17.75
CA PHE A 133 16.37 0.38 18.75
C PHE A 133 15.42 0.23 19.94
N PRO A 134 15.08 -1.02 20.35
CA PRO A 134 14.28 -1.27 21.54
C PRO A 134 14.92 -0.64 22.78
N ASP A 135 16.23 -0.84 22.94
CA ASP A 135 17.05 -0.14 23.90
C ASP A 135 17.90 0.93 23.20
N LYS A 136 17.60 2.19 23.51
CA LYS A 136 18.32 3.34 22.94
C LYS A 136 19.81 3.36 23.28
N SER A 137 20.26 2.61 24.30
CA SER A 137 21.66 2.48 24.69
C SER A 137 22.48 1.62 23.72
N GLU A 138 21.82 0.75 22.95
CA GLU A 138 22.47 -0.09 21.93
C GLU A 138 22.93 0.73 20.73
N CYS A 139 22.20 1.78 20.35
CA CYS A 139 22.50 2.60 19.21
C CYS A 139 23.91 3.25 19.28
N PRO A 140 24.31 3.97 20.34
CA PRO A 140 25.67 4.51 20.45
C PRO A 140 26.75 3.43 20.38
N THR A 141 26.49 2.28 20.97
CA THR A 141 27.42 1.15 20.94
C THR A 141 27.64 0.62 19.53
N LEU A 142 26.55 0.42 18.78
CA LEU A 142 26.61 -0.01 17.39
C LEU A 142 27.27 1.04 16.47
N VAL A 143 26.93 2.30 16.65
CA VAL A 143 27.55 3.42 15.91
C VAL A 143 29.07 3.46 16.17
N SER A 144 29.51 3.30 17.42
CA SER A 144 30.92 3.22 17.77
C SER A 144 31.62 2.05 17.09
N LYS A 145 31.00 0.86 17.08
CA LYS A 145 31.52 -0.32 16.39
C LYS A 145 31.67 -0.10 14.88
N LEU A 146 30.67 0.48 14.22
CA LEU A 146 30.73 0.81 12.78
C LEU A 146 31.88 1.81 12.46
N THR A 147 32.11 2.77 13.34
CA THR A 147 33.21 3.74 13.19
C THR A 147 34.57 3.06 13.39
N HIS A 148 34.72 2.22 14.41
CA HIS A 148 35.95 1.47 14.66
C HIS A 148 36.23 0.42 13.58
N PHE A 149 35.18 -0.22 13.04
CA PHE A 149 35.27 -1.16 11.93
C PHE A 149 36.01 -0.54 10.74
N THR A 150 35.64 0.66 10.33
CA THR A 150 36.28 1.37 9.21
C THR A 150 37.74 1.66 9.51
N ALA A 151 38.06 2.17 10.70
CA ALA A 151 39.45 2.50 11.08
C ALA A 151 40.30 1.25 11.17
N LYS A 152 39.81 0.16 11.76
CA LYS A 152 40.52 -1.11 11.90
C LYS A 152 40.81 -1.74 10.55
N THR A 153 39.84 -1.84 9.68
CA THR A 153 39.99 -2.46 8.35
C THR A 153 40.95 -1.66 7.48
N GLN A 154 40.92 -0.34 7.50
CA GLN A 154 41.89 0.50 6.79
C GLN A 154 43.31 0.26 7.28
N THR A 155 43.53 0.25 8.60
CA THR A 155 44.86 0.05 9.19
C THR A 155 45.44 -1.34 8.87
N GLU A 156 44.61 -2.38 8.88
CA GLU A 156 45.06 -3.73 8.59
C GLU A 156 45.36 -3.93 7.09
N ILE A 157 44.59 -3.32 6.20
CA ILE A 157 44.85 -3.32 4.76
C ILE A 157 46.14 -2.62 4.42
N GLU A 158 46.45 -1.48 5.08
CA GLU A 158 47.69 -0.75 4.89
C GLU A 158 48.94 -1.55 5.34
N LYS A 159 48.77 -2.41 6.34
CA LYS A 159 49.83 -3.30 6.85
C LYS A 159 50.02 -4.56 6.04
N SER A 160 49.05 -4.94 5.22
CA SER A 160 49.07 -6.19 4.43
C SER A 160 50.07 -6.06 3.27
N LYS A 161 50.95 -7.05 3.15
CA LYS A 161 51.92 -7.14 2.05
C LYS A 161 51.30 -7.53 0.71
N ASP A 162 50.13 -8.15 0.73
CA ASP A 162 49.32 -8.50 -0.47
C ASP A 162 47.90 -7.95 -0.35
N PRO A 163 47.67 -6.75 -0.90
CA PRO A 163 46.39 -6.05 -0.71
C PRO A 163 45.19 -6.69 -1.40
N SER A 164 45.38 -7.57 -2.37
CA SER A 164 44.26 -8.08 -3.17
C SER A 164 43.61 -9.36 -2.62
N GLY A 165 44.40 -10.29 -2.07
CA GLY A 165 43.87 -11.54 -1.49
C GLY A 165 43.44 -11.39 -0.03
N SER A 166 44.16 -10.58 0.75
CA SER A 166 43.92 -10.42 2.19
C SER A 166 42.72 -9.55 2.57
N ARG A 167 42.22 -8.70 1.66
CA ARG A 167 41.15 -7.74 1.99
C ARG A 167 39.84 -8.43 2.35
N ALA A 168 39.43 -9.40 1.55
CA ALA A 168 38.19 -10.14 1.79
C ALA A 168 38.19 -10.85 3.14
N ASP A 169 39.33 -11.46 3.49
CA ASP A 169 39.46 -12.18 4.77
C ASP A 169 39.50 -11.24 5.97
N ILE A 170 40.18 -10.06 5.84
CA ILE A 170 40.19 -9.04 6.88
C ILE A 170 38.80 -8.49 7.13
N TYR A 171 38.04 -8.19 6.08
CA TYR A 171 36.68 -7.70 6.24
C TYR A 171 35.75 -8.74 6.87
N ARG A 172 35.84 -10.00 6.42
CA ARG A 172 35.05 -11.11 6.98
C ARG A 172 35.33 -11.28 8.48
N GLN A 173 36.58 -11.42 8.88
CA GLN A 173 36.95 -11.58 10.27
C GLN A 173 36.50 -10.41 11.14
N THR A 174 36.56 -9.19 10.62
CA THR A 174 36.16 -8.01 11.37
C THR A 174 34.65 -7.91 11.51
N VAL A 175 33.88 -8.26 10.48
CA VAL A 175 32.40 -8.32 10.59
C VAL A 175 31.99 -9.36 11.60
N GLU A 176 32.54 -10.59 11.52
CA GLU A 176 32.21 -11.70 12.42
C GLU A 176 32.59 -11.40 13.88
N SER A 177 33.68 -10.67 14.13
CA SER A 177 34.14 -10.36 15.50
C SER A 177 33.43 -9.17 16.12
N ASP A 178 33.22 -8.10 15.37
CA ASP A 178 32.87 -6.78 15.90
C ASP A 178 31.40 -6.38 15.65
N LEU A 179 30.82 -6.81 14.51
CA LEU A 179 29.47 -6.52 14.12
C LEU A 179 28.55 -7.73 14.35
N LYS A 180 27.88 -7.73 15.49
CA LYS A 180 26.92 -8.78 15.87
C LYS A 180 25.53 -8.40 15.33
N LYS A 181 24.64 -9.38 15.36
CA LYS A 181 23.21 -9.19 15.19
C LYS A 181 22.69 -8.06 16.09
N PHE A 182 21.72 -7.34 15.62
CA PHE A 182 21.00 -6.32 16.36
C PHE A 182 19.51 -6.38 16.07
N THR A 183 18.71 -5.79 16.93
CA THR A 183 17.25 -5.81 16.79
C THR A 183 16.75 -4.41 16.49
N VAL A 184 15.86 -4.29 15.53
CA VAL A 184 15.12 -3.06 15.26
C VAL A 184 13.64 -3.24 15.52
N VAL A 185 12.99 -2.18 16.00
CA VAL A 185 11.53 -2.10 16.17
C VAL A 185 11.02 -0.94 15.36
N MET A 186 10.37 -1.24 14.25
CA MET A 186 9.96 -0.24 13.27
C MET A 186 8.56 -0.47 12.75
N GLY A 187 7.93 0.60 12.29
CA GLY A 187 6.71 0.49 11.49
C GLY A 187 7.07 -0.06 10.11
N VAL A 188 6.53 -1.21 9.77
CA VAL A 188 6.70 -1.80 8.44
C VAL A 188 5.58 -1.33 7.52
N ILE A 189 4.34 -1.39 7.98
CA ILE A 189 3.14 -0.98 7.26
C ILE A 189 2.60 0.33 7.86
N LYS A 190 2.26 1.28 7.00
CA LYS A 190 1.68 2.56 7.44
C LYS A 190 0.38 2.35 8.20
N GLY A 191 0.28 2.99 9.37
CA GLY A 191 -0.91 2.92 10.22
C GLY A 191 -1.07 1.64 11.03
N MET A 192 -0.12 0.69 10.94
CA MET A 192 -0.14 -0.58 11.66
C MET A 192 0.89 -0.59 12.81
N PRO A 193 0.78 -1.50 13.79
CA PRO A 193 1.74 -1.65 14.88
C PRO A 193 3.17 -1.85 14.38
N LYS A 194 4.15 -1.63 15.25
CA LYS A 194 5.56 -1.85 14.91
C LYS A 194 5.91 -3.34 14.93
N LEU A 195 6.79 -3.74 14.02
CA LEU A 195 7.35 -5.08 13.95
C LEU A 195 8.78 -5.09 14.53
N THR A 196 9.11 -6.17 15.22
CA THR A 196 10.47 -6.44 15.73
C THR A 196 11.21 -7.35 14.75
N ILE A 197 12.35 -6.87 14.23
CA ILE A 197 13.14 -7.56 13.22
C ILE A 197 14.57 -7.73 13.75
N GLU A 198 15.07 -8.96 13.74
CA GLU A 198 16.48 -9.24 13.99
C GLU A 198 17.26 -9.06 12.67
N VAL A 199 18.36 -8.33 12.73
CA VAL A 199 19.16 -7.96 11.55
C VAL A 199 20.60 -8.39 11.74
N GLU A 200 21.17 -8.93 10.70
CA GLU A 200 22.58 -9.33 10.57
C GLU A 200 23.28 -8.41 9.57
N PHE A 201 24.60 -8.40 9.63
CA PHE A 201 25.42 -7.71 8.63
C PHE A 201 26.03 -8.72 7.66
N ASP A 202 25.77 -8.51 6.39
CA ASP A 202 26.60 -9.09 5.33
C ASP A 202 27.56 -8.05 4.78
N HIS A 203 28.65 -8.46 4.12
CA HIS A 203 29.68 -7.55 3.66
C HIS A 203 30.10 -7.85 2.23
N TYR A 204 30.32 -6.80 1.48
CA TYR A 204 30.79 -6.85 0.09
C TYR A 204 31.95 -5.90 -0.11
N ILE A 205 32.76 -6.17 -1.12
CA ILE A 205 33.86 -5.27 -1.53
C ILE A 205 33.45 -4.63 -2.86
N VAL A 206 33.22 -3.34 -2.81
CA VAL A 206 32.89 -2.52 -3.97
C VAL A 206 33.94 -1.40 -4.07
N ASP A 207 34.57 -1.26 -5.21
CA ASP A 207 35.61 -0.24 -5.47
C ASP A 207 36.71 -0.22 -4.38
N ARG A 208 37.14 -1.38 -3.92
CA ARG A 208 38.16 -1.59 -2.86
C ARG A 208 37.72 -1.13 -1.46
N MET A 209 36.47 -0.78 -1.26
CA MET A 209 35.90 -0.43 0.05
C MET A 209 34.95 -1.54 0.52
N CYS A 210 34.89 -1.72 1.84
CA CYS A 210 33.87 -2.57 2.43
C CYS A 210 32.54 -1.84 2.50
N VAL A 211 31.51 -2.44 1.97
CA VAL A 211 30.12 -2.03 2.14
C VAL A 211 29.35 -3.13 2.87
N LEU A 212 28.36 -2.74 3.62
CA LEU A 212 27.52 -3.62 4.43
C LEU A 212 26.12 -3.70 3.82
N GLN A 213 25.58 -4.89 3.78
CA GLN A 213 24.17 -5.15 3.54
C GLN A 213 23.51 -5.55 4.85
N LEU A 214 22.30 -5.08 5.08
CA LEU A 214 21.48 -5.50 6.20
C LEU A 214 20.63 -6.68 5.78
N VAL A 215 20.83 -7.82 6.42
CA VAL A 215 20.17 -9.07 6.09
C VAL A 215 19.38 -9.56 7.29
N SER A 216 18.18 -10.02 7.05
CA SER A 216 17.36 -10.71 8.05
C SER A 216 16.75 -11.93 7.40
N PRO A 217 17.25 -13.14 7.70
CA PRO A 217 16.78 -14.39 7.09
C PRO A 217 15.26 -14.60 7.26
N ASP A 218 14.73 -14.25 8.43
CA ASP A 218 13.31 -14.44 8.75
C ASP A 218 12.43 -13.25 8.37
N CYS A 219 13.00 -12.14 7.86
CA CYS A 219 12.26 -10.90 7.67
C CYS A 219 11.16 -11.06 6.61
N LYS A 220 11.44 -11.78 5.53
CA LYS A 220 10.47 -11.95 4.45
C LYS A 220 9.22 -12.65 4.97
N ASP A 221 9.41 -13.82 5.58
CA ASP A 221 8.29 -14.62 6.11
C ASP A 221 7.54 -13.86 7.20
N LYS A 222 8.26 -13.18 8.10
CA LYS A 222 7.65 -12.35 9.15
C LYS A 222 6.84 -11.18 8.58
N VAL A 223 7.29 -10.57 7.50
CA VAL A 223 6.56 -9.47 6.86
C VAL A 223 5.33 -9.99 6.12
N GLU A 224 5.43 -11.14 5.44
CA GLU A 224 4.29 -11.80 4.80
C GLU A 224 3.23 -12.20 5.83
N GLU A 225 3.61 -12.93 6.89
CA GLU A 225 2.70 -13.28 7.99
C GLU A 225 2.08 -12.03 8.66
N TYR A 226 2.87 -10.97 8.81
CA TYR A 226 2.38 -9.72 9.39
C TYR A 226 1.38 -9.03 8.47
N THR A 227 1.62 -9.05 7.16
CA THR A 227 0.74 -8.52 6.13
C THR A 227 -0.62 -9.23 6.14
N ASP A 228 -0.60 -10.57 6.09
CA ASP A 228 -1.79 -11.39 6.15
C ASP A 228 -2.59 -11.15 7.44
N ARG A 229 -1.90 -11.11 8.56
CA ARG A 229 -2.54 -10.80 9.85
C ARG A 229 -3.20 -9.42 9.85
N CYS A 230 -2.55 -8.40 9.28
CA CYS A 230 -3.15 -7.07 9.18
C CYS A 230 -4.42 -7.06 8.32
N ILE A 231 -4.43 -7.82 7.23
CA ILE A 231 -5.62 -7.99 6.39
C ILE A 231 -6.72 -8.69 7.20
N ASP A 232 -6.41 -9.83 7.82
CA ASP A 232 -7.37 -10.61 8.60
C ASP A 232 -7.99 -9.79 9.75
N GLU A 233 -7.18 -9.01 10.48
CA GLU A 233 -7.67 -8.10 11.53
C GLU A 233 -8.65 -7.05 10.99
N GLN A 234 -8.45 -6.55 9.76
CA GLN A 234 -9.40 -5.63 9.14
C GLN A 234 -10.68 -6.36 8.71
N LEU A 235 -10.57 -7.57 8.18
CA LEU A 235 -11.73 -8.37 7.79
C LEU A 235 -12.61 -8.73 8.99
N GLU A 236 -12.01 -9.10 10.12
CA GLU A 236 -12.77 -9.34 11.36
C GLU A 236 -13.52 -8.07 11.80
N LYS A 237 -12.88 -6.90 11.79
CA LYS A 237 -13.55 -5.63 12.09
C LYS A 237 -14.69 -5.33 11.12
N ILE A 238 -14.50 -5.62 9.82
CA ILE A 238 -15.56 -5.44 8.82
C ILE A 238 -16.76 -6.33 9.15
N LYS A 239 -16.54 -7.62 9.47
CA LYS A 239 -17.59 -8.56 9.89
C LYS A 239 -18.36 -8.10 11.13
N GLU A 240 -17.64 -7.53 12.11
CA GLU A 240 -18.24 -6.97 13.32
C GLU A 240 -19.12 -5.74 13.03
N ILE A 241 -18.64 -4.83 12.17
CA ILE A 241 -19.33 -3.57 11.85
C ILE A 241 -20.50 -3.82 10.89
N ALA A 242 -20.33 -4.69 9.91
CA ALA A 242 -21.28 -4.92 8.82
C ALA A 242 -21.46 -6.42 8.52
N PRO A 243 -22.16 -7.17 9.40
CA PRO A 243 -22.22 -8.63 9.36
C PRO A 243 -22.97 -9.20 8.13
N GLU A 244 -23.75 -8.39 7.42
CA GLU A 244 -24.51 -8.84 6.23
C GLU A 244 -23.75 -8.57 4.91
N ILE A 245 -22.60 -7.90 4.96
CA ILE A 245 -21.78 -7.64 3.76
C ILE A 245 -21.07 -8.93 3.33
N ALA A 246 -21.18 -9.28 2.05
CA ALA A 246 -20.42 -10.38 1.46
C ALA A 246 -18.93 -10.02 1.37
N ILE A 247 -18.05 -10.94 1.76
CA ILE A 247 -16.60 -10.82 1.61
C ILE A 247 -16.17 -11.83 0.57
N LEU A 248 -15.55 -11.35 -0.50
CA LEU A 248 -15.07 -12.13 -1.64
C LEU A 248 -13.55 -12.06 -1.69
N GLU A 249 -12.91 -13.20 -1.72
CA GLU A 249 -11.45 -13.33 -1.82
C GLU A 249 -11.06 -13.70 -3.26
N LYS A 250 -10.06 -13.00 -3.82
CA LYS A 250 -9.53 -13.25 -5.17
C LYS A 250 -8.38 -14.23 -5.14
#